data_f896844cf9d9b4a2ba15e3d98395ec3b
#
_entry.id   f896844cf9d9b4a2ba15e3d98395ec3b
#
_cell.length_a   1.000
_cell.length_b   1.000
_cell.length_c   1.000
_cell.angle_alpha   90.00
_cell.angle_beta   90.00
_cell.angle_gamma   90.00
#
_symmetry.space_group_name_H-M   'P 1'
#
loop_
_entity.id
_entity.type
_entity.pdbx_description
1 polymer ?
#
loop_
_entity_poly.entity_id
_entity_poly.type
_entity_poly.pdbx_seq_one_letter_code
_entity_poly.pdbx_strand_id
1 'polypeptide(L)'
;AGGAGGLFGAGGTGGHGGFADSSFGGVGAAGGAGGLFGAGGEGGRGGHSLVAGGDGGAGGNAGMLALGAAGGAGGIGGDGGTLTAGGIGGAGGAGGNAGLLFGSGGSGGAGGFGFADGGQGGPGGNAGTVFGSGGAGGNGGVGQGFAGGIGGAGGTPGLIGNGGNGGNGGASAVTGGNGGIGGTGVLIGNGGNGGSGGIGAGKAGVGGVSGLLLGLDGFNAPASTSPLHTLQQNVLNVVNEPFQTLTGRPLIGNGANGTPGTGADGGAGGWLFGNGGNGGSGATGTNGGDGGDGGAGGIFFGTGGTGGAGGVGTTGTGGDGGAGGAAFLMGSGGNGGSGGAGLTAGGDGGDGGNAGSFFGAAGTGGAGASTKAGGTGGTGGNGGLFANGGAGGSGGLGGDAGTCLFYTSPSPRDRG
;
A
#
# COMPACT_ATOMS: atom_id res chain seq x y z
N ALA A 1 4.71 16.50 -14.83
CA ALA A 1 5.49 15.28 -14.63
C ALA A 1 6.80 15.64 -13.95
N GLY A 2 7.30 14.76 -13.10
CA GLY A 2 8.63 14.89 -12.50
C GLY A 2 9.74 14.86 -13.57
N GLY A 3 10.85 15.57 -13.34
CA GLY A 3 12.02 15.53 -14.23
C GLY A 3 12.70 14.16 -14.21
N ALA A 4 13.21 13.69 -15.35
CA ALA A 4 14.03 12.50 -15.39
C ALA A 4 15.36 12.71 -14.66
N GLY A 5 15.87 11.68 -13.98
CA GLY A 5 17.17 11.72 -13.31
C GLY A 5 18.32 11.83 -14.33
N GLY A 6 19.44 12.46 -13.92
CA GLY A 6 20.71 12.35 -14.65
C GLY A 6 21.29 10.94 -14.54
N LEU A 7 22.51 10.71 -15.01
CA LEU A 7 23.11 9.36 -15.07
C LEU A 7 22.96 8.54 -13.76
N PHE A 8 23.16 9.16 -12.59
CA PHE A 8 23.05 8.57 -11.25
C PHE A 8 21.90 9.14 -10.43
N GLY A 9 21.12 10.07 -10.96
CA GLY A 9 20.07 10.78 -10.23
C GLY A 9 18.77 10.02 -10.14
N ALA A 10 18.07 10.18 -9.03
CA ALA A 10 16.68 9.74 -8.92
C ALA A 10 15.77 10.60 -9.82
N GLY A 11 14.66 10.06 -10.25
CA GLY A 11 13.61 10.82 -10.91
C GLY A 11 12.98 11.84 -9.96
N GLY A 12 12.57 12.99 -10.49
CA GLY A 12 11.86 14.01 -9.72
C GLY A 12 10.43 13.57 -9.38
N THR A 13 9.88 14.10 -8.27
CA THR A 13 8.48 13.86 -7.88
C THR A 13 7.50 14.50 -8.88
N GLY A 14 6.36 13.88 -9.09
CA GLY A 14 5.26 14.47 -9.86
C GLY A 14 4.62 15.64 -9.11
N GLY A 15 4.19 16.68 -9.85
CA GLY A 15 3.44 17.78 -9.25
C GLY A 15 2.04 17.32 -8.77
N HIS A 16 1.55 17.92 -7.69
CA HIS A 16 0.21 17.63 -7.16
C HIS A 16 -0.89 18.21 -8.07
N GLY A 17 -2.04 17.54 -8.09
CA GLY A 17 -3.24 18.07 -8.71
C GLY A 17 -3.79 19.28 -7.95
N GLY A 18 -4.36 20.24 -8.69
CA GLY A 18 -4.98 21.43 -8.08
C GLY A 18 -6.36 21.12 -7.50
N PHE A 19 -6.73 21.89 -6.48
CA PHE A 19 -8.09 21.89 -5.91
C PHE A 19 -9.12 22.40 -6.94
N ALA A 20 -10.32 21.80 -6.93
CA ALA A 20 -11.45 22.27 -7.73
C ALA A 20 -12.73 22.35 -6.89
N ASP A 21 -13.44 23.48 -7.00
CA ASP A 21 -14.64 23.78 -6.20
C ASP A 21 -15.92 23.15 -6.81
N SER A 22 -16.06 23.15 -8.12
CA SER A 22 -17.28 22.75 -8.82
C SER A 22 -17.05 21.75 -9.98
N SER A 23 -15.85 21.18 -10.06
CA SER A 23 -15.47 20.22 -11.09
C SER A 23 -14.60 19.12 -10.49
N PHE A 24 -14.04 18.26 -11.34
CA PHE A 24 -13.10 17.22 -10.87
C PHE A 24 -11.80 17.84 -10.36
N GLY A 25 -11.26 17.31 -9.27
CA GLY A 25 -9.94 17.67 -8.78
C GLY A 25 -8.88 17.41 -9.84
N GLY A 26 -7.80 18.20 -9.85
CA GLY A 26 -6.70 18.03 -10.80
C GLY A 26 -6.01 16.67 -10.61
N VAL A 27 -5.62 16.01 -11.69
CA VAL A 27 -4.86 14.76 -11.66
C VAL A 27 -3.42 15.03 -11.19
N GLY A 28 -2.89 14.20 -10.30
CA GLY A 28 -1.48 14.21 -9.91
C GLY A 28 -0.59 13.84 -11.11
N ALA A 29 0.52 14.53 -11.26
CA ALA A 29 1.44 14.25 -12.34
C ALA A 29 2.30 13.02 -12.05
N ALA A 30 2.73 12.30 -13.11
CA ALA A 30 3.63 11.16 -12.97
C ALA A 30 5.00 11.59 -12.42
N GLY A 31 5.60 10.74 -11.60
CA GLY A 31 7.00 10.84 -11.18
C GLY A 31 7.95 10.67 -12.37
N GLY A 32 9.12 11.28 -12.29
CA GLY A 32 10.17 11.18 -13.32
C GLY A 32 10.83 9.78 -13.29
N ALA A 33 11.27 9.32 -14.47
CA ALA A 33 12.12 8.13 -14.52
C ALA A 33 13.47 8.39 -13.84
N GLY A 34 14.02 7.40 -13.17
CA GLY A 34 15.39 7.43 -12.66
C GLY A 34 16.39 7.51 -13.80
N GLY A 35 17.57 8.09 -13.55
CA GLY A 35 18.71 8.01 -14.46
C GLY A 35 19.18 6.56 -14.61
N LEU A 36 20.20 6.30 -15.42
CA LEU A 36 20.64 4.94 -15.73
C LEU A 36 20.86 4.07 -14.49
N PHE A 37 21.32 4.67 -13.39
CA PHE A 37 21.58 4.04 -12.08
C PHE A 37 20.68 4.57 -10.95
N GLY A 38 19.66 5.36 -11.27
CA GLY A 38 18.82 6.06 -10.28
C GLY A 38 17.47 5.38 -9.99
N ALA A 39 16.91 5.70 -8.83
CA ALA A 39 15.54 5.29 -8.47
C ALA A 39 14.48 6.09 -9.26
N GLY A 40 13.29 5.55 -9.41
CA GLY A 40 12.13 6.27 -9.94
C GLY A 40 11.63 7.34 -8.98
N GLY A 41 11.12 8.45 -9.51
CA GLY A 41 10.47 9.51 -8.73
C GLY A 41 9.05 9.14 -8.32
N GLU A 42 8.56 9.72 -7.25
CA GLU A 42 7.19 9.49 -6.76
C GLU A 42 6.15 10.17 -7.65
N GLY A 43 4.95 9.57 -7.77
CA GLY A 43 3.79 10.19 -8.40
C GLY A 43 3.23 11.34 -7.54
N GLY A 44 2.74 12.40 -8.21
CA GLY A 44 2.07 13.50 -7.53
C GLY A 44 0.68 13.09 -7.03
N ARG A 45 0.21 13.70 -5.96
CA ARG A 45 -1.14 13.44 -5.41
C ARG A 45 -2.21 14.02 -6.31
N GLY A 46 -3.39 13.40 -6.33
CA GLY A 46 -4.60 13.98 -6.89
C GLY A 46 -5.08 15.18 -6.09
N GLY A 47 -5.68 16.15 -6.77
CA GLY A 47 -6.27 17.32 -6.13
C GLY A 47 -7.63 16.99 -5.51
N HIS A 48 -7.93 17.65 -4.41
CA HIS A 48 -9.25 17.55 -3.76
C HIS A 48 -10.33 18.26 -4.58
N SER A 49 -11.58 17.83 -4.41
CA SER A 49 -12.75 18.48 -5.04
C SER A 49 -14.00 18.30 -4.20
N LEU A 50 -14.98 19.20 -4.36
CA LEU A 50 -16.31 19.01 -3.78
C LEU A 50 -17.17 18.01 -4.56
N VAL A 51 -16.74 17.60 -5.77
CA VAL A 51 -17.49 16.66 -6.64
C VAL A 51 -16.77 15.32 -6.72
N ALA A 52 -15.59 15.29 -7.32
CA ALA A 52 -14.78 14.08 -7.39
C ALA A 52 -13.29 14.44 -7.27
N GLY A 53 -12.57 13.76 -6.41
CA GLY A 53 -11.13 13.91 -6.25
C GLY A 53 -10.40 13.53 -7.54
N GLY A 54 -9.26 14.18 -7.81
CA GLY A 54 -8.38 13.85 -8.92
C GLY A 54 -7.59 12.56 -8.64
N ASP A 55 -7.23 11.84 -9.68
CA ASP A 55 -6.40 10.63 -9.54
C ASP A 55 -4.96 10.99 -9.15
N GLY A 56 -4.31 10.10 -8.40
CA GLY A 56 -2.88 10.17 -8.12
C GLY A 56 -2.04 9.85 -9.34
N GLY A 57 -0.90 10.52 -9.50
CA GLY A 57 0.05 10.25 -10.58
C GLY A 57 0.79 8.92 -10.40
N ALA A 58 1.17 8.28 -11.49
CA ALA A 58 2.00 7.06 -11.42
C ALA A 58 3.41 7.38 -10.92
N GLY A 59 4.02 6.47 -10.16
CA GLY A 59 5.44 6.52 -9.84
C GLY A 59 6.31 6.29 -11.07
N GLY A 60 7.48 6.92 -11.10
CA GLY A 60 8.46 6.74 -12.16
C GLY A 60 9.19 5.40 -12.07
N ASN A 61 9.64 4.88 -13.21
CA ASN A 61 10.44 3.67 -13.23
C ASN A 61 11.89 3.96 -12.79
N ALA A 62 12.53 2.97 -12.17
CA ALA A 62 13.96 3.04 -11.91
C ALA A 62 14.78 2.92 -13.21
N GLY A 63 16.03 3.33 -13.16
CA GLY A 63 16.96 3.25 -14.29
C GLY A 63 17.30 1.82 -14.67
N MET A 64 17.62 1.61 -15.95
CA MET A 64 17.82 0.28 -16.53
C MET A 64 18.96 -0.50 -15.88
N LEU A 65 20.09 0.14 -15.55
CA LEU A 65 21.27 -0.47 -14.90
C LEU A 65 21.33 -0.17 -13.39
N ALA A 66 20.22 0.29 -12.82
CA ALA A 66 20.15 0.55 -11.39
C ALA A 66 20.33 -0.75 -10.60
N LEU A 67 21.44 -0.86 -9.89
CA LEU A 67 21.75 -2.00 -9.02
C LEU A 67 20.93 -1.87 -7.73
N GLY A 68 19.67 -2.34 -7.82
CA GLY A 68 18.78 -2.38 -6.67
C GLY A 68 17.90 -1.15 -6.44
N ALA A 69 17.96 -0.15 -7.31
CA ALA A 69 17.06 0.99 -7.18
C ALA A 69 15.60 0.59 -7.39
N ALA A 70 14.75 1.10 -6.55
CA ALA A 70 13.30 0.82 -6.59
C ALA A 70 12.58 1.75 -7.57
N GLY A 71 11.46 1.27 -8.09
CA GLY A 71 10.47 2.13 -8.74
C GLY A 71 9.88 3.12 -7.73
N GLY A 72 9.50 4.30 -8.18
CA GLY A 72 8.86 5.31 -7.34
C GLY A 72 7.46 4.88 -6.87
N ALA A 73 7.03 5.36 -5.71
CA ALA A 73 5.67 5.12 -5.24
C ALA A 73 4.63 5.85 -6.11
N GLY A 74 3.45 5.28 -6.26
CA GLY A 74 2.30 5.95 -6.86
C GLY A 74 1.74 7.04 -5.94
N GLY A 75 1.25 8.14 -6.52
CA GLY A 75 0.61 9.23 -5.78
C GLY A 75 -0.76 8.81 -5.23
N ILE A 76 -1.15 9.41 -4.13
CA ILE A 76 -2.45 9.18 -3.49
C ILE A 76 -3.54 9.90 -4.28
N GLY A 77 -4.73 9.29 -4.41
CA GLY A 77 -5.92 9.91 -4.97
C GLY A 77 -6.43 11.06 -4.11
N GLY A 78 -6.98 12.10 -4.73
CA GLY A 78 -7.57 13.23 -4.04
C GLY A 78 -8.95 12.90 -3.46
N ASP A 79 -9.35 13.62 -2.41
CA ASP A 79 -10.66 13.43 -1.81
C ASP A 79 -11.75 14.09 -2.65
N GLY A 80 -12.93 13.44 -2.69
CA GLY A 80 -14.13 13.95 -3.36
C GLY A 80 -15.25 14.23 -2.37
N GLY A 81 -15.82 15.42 -2.42
CA GLY A 81 -17.02 15.91 -1.75
C GLY A 81 -17.20 15.52 -0.30
N THR A 82 -16.98 16.46 0.60
CA THR A 82 -17.20 16.25 2.04
C THR A 82 -18.63 16.57 2.48
N LEU A 83 -19.41 17.29 1.67
CA LEU A 83 -20.70 17.87 2.03
C LEU A 83 -21.82 17.54 1.03
N THR A 84 -21.55 16.95 -0.09
CA THR A 84 -22.54 16.62 -1.13
C THR A 84 -22.64 15.13 -1.36
N ALA A 85 -23.85 14.62 -1.39
CA ALA A 85 -24.21 13.20 -1.51
C ALA A 85 -23.78 12.52 -2.84
N GLY A 86 -22.68 12.95 -3.46
CA GLY A 86 -22.19 12.42 -4.73
C GLY A 86 -20.68 12.44 -4.86
N GLY A 87 -19.95 12.85 -3.84
CA GLY A 87 -18.49 12.96 -3.92
C GLY A 87 -17.78 11.62 -4.02
N ILE A 88 -16.95 11.44 -5.04
CA ILE A 88 -16.18 10.21 -5.28
C ILE A 88 -14.69 10.50 -5.04
N GLY A 89 -14.01 9.64 -4.30
CA GLY A 89 -12.55 9.73 -4.11
C GLY A 89 -11.80 9.40 -5.39
N GLY A 90 -10.71 10.11 -5.67
CA GLY A 90 -9.82 9.83 -6.79
C GLY A 90 -9.05 8.52 -6.61
N ALA A 91 -8.70 7.85 -7.70
CA ALA A 91 -7.90 6.63 -7.65
C ALA A 91 -6.44 6.91 -7.25
N GLY A 92 -5.80 5.99 -6.56
CA GLY A 92 -4.35 6.03 -6.33
C GLY A 92 -3.57 5.69 -7.60
N GLY A 93 -2.41 6.33 -7.78
CA GLY A 93 -1.52 6.09 -8.91
C GLY A 93 -0.81 4.73 -8.82
N ALA A 94 -0.43 4.17 -9.95
CA ALA A 94 0.37 2.95 -9.98
C ALA A 94 1.78 3.18 -9.44
N GLY A 95 2.38 2.19 -8.77
CA GLY A 95 3.79 2.18 -8.44
C GLY A 95 4.65 1.99 -9.67
N GLY A 96 5.84 2.62 -9.71
CA GLY A 96 6.81 2.46 -10.79
C GLY A 96 7.52 1.10 -10.76
N ASN A 97 8.01 0.66 -11.90
CA ASN A 97 8.78 -0.57 -11.98
C ASN A 97 10.23 -0.35 -11.54
N ALA A 98 10.87 -1.41 -11.03
CA ALA A 98 12.30 -1.42 -10.74
C ALA A 98 13.15 -1.39 -12.02
N GLY A 99 14.49 -1.32 -11.84
CA GLY A 99 15.47 -1.47 -12.91
C GLY A 99 15.43 -2.85 -13.55
N LEU A 100 16.18 -3.03 -14.66
CA LEU A 100 16.08 -4.23 -15.47
C LEU A 100 16.42 -5.52 -14.71
N LEU A 101 17.49 -5.54 -13.95
CA LEU A 101 18.00 -6.79 -13.33
C LEU A 101 17.65 -6.91 -11.85
N PHE A 102 17.77 -5.82 -11.11
CA PHE A 102 17.67 -5.78 -9.64
C PHE A 102 16.75 -4.65 -9.19
N GLY A 103 16.15 -4.83 -8.04
CA GLY A 103 15.36 -3.82 -7.37
C GLY A 103 13.89 -4.22 -7.18
N SER A 104 13.25 -3.61 -6.23
CA SER A 104 11.84 -3.86 -5.92
C SER A 104 10.92 -2.87 -6.64
N GLY A 105 9.72 -3.32 -6.98
CA GLY A 105 8.69 -2.43 -7.50
C GLY A 105 8.26 -1.38 -6.47
N GLY A 106 7.86 -0.20 -6.93
CA GLY A 106 7.29 0.85 -6.09
C GLY A 106 5.88 0.47 -5.60
N SER A 107 5.49 0.97 -4.45
CA SER A 107 4.13 0.75 -3.93
C SER A 107 3.09 1.54 -4.74
N GLY A 108 1.89 1.00 -4.89
CA GLY A 108 0.73 1.73 -5.42
C GLY A 108 0.25 2.78 -4.43
N GLY A 109 -0.28 3.91 -4.93
CA GLY A 109 -0.87 4.95 -4.11
C GLY A 109 -2.24 4.52 -3.54
N ALA A 110 -2.58 5.04 -2.38
CA ALA A 110 -3.91 4.83 -1.81
C ALA A 110 -4.99 5.60 -2.60
N GLY A 111 -6.22 5.08 -2.61
CA GLY A 111 -7.39 5.80 -3.11
C GLY A 111 -7.79 6.91 -2.15
N GLY A 112 -8.37 8.00 -2.68
CA GLY A 112 -8.87 9.13 -1.91
C GLY A 112 -10.20 8.83 -1.23
N PHE A 113 -10.50 9.60 -0.19
CA PHE A 113 -11.81 9.58 0.48
C PHE A 113 -12.92 10.04 -0.48
N GLY A 114 -14.12 9.45 -0.36
CA GLY A 114 -15.32 9.92 -1.05
C GLY A 114 -16.53 9.93 -0.14
N PHE A 115 -17.38 10.96 -0.26
CA PHE A 115 -18.64 10.98 0.48
C PHE A 115 -19.59 9.89 -0.01
N ALA A 116 -19.63 9.64 -1.32
CA ALA A 116 -20.35 8.49 -1.90
C ALA A 116 -19.45 7.26 -1.91
N ASP A 117 -18.48 7.23 -2.80
CA ASP A 117 -17.61 6.08 -3.03
C ASP A 117 -16.14 6.46 -2.80
N GLY A 118 -15.41 5.62 -2.09
CA GLY A 118 -13.96 5.73 -1.94
C GLY A 118 -13.22 5.42 -3.25
N GLY A 119 -12.11 6.11 -3.51
CA GLY A 119 -11.24 5.88 -4.66
C GLY A 119 -10.56 4.50 -4.61
N GLN A 120 -10.24 3.93 -5.76
CA GLN A 120 -9.50 2.66 -5.83
C GLN A 120 -8.03 2.85 -5.46
N GLY A 121 -7.40 1.87 -4.84
CA GLY A 121 -5.96 1.83 -4.66
C GLY A 121 -5.24 1.51 -5.97
N GLY A 122 -4.09 2.13 -6.20
CA GLY A 122 -3.26 1.88 -7.38
C GLY A 122 -2.52 0.54 -7.29
N PRO A 123 -2.20 -0.11 -8.41
CA PRO A 123 -1.40 -1.33 -8.40
C PRO A 123 0.06 -1.05 -8.00
N GLY A 124 0.70 -2.01 -7.35
CA GLY A 124 2.14 -2.00 -7.11
C GLY A 124 2.93 -2.24 -8.40
N GLY A 125 4.14 -1.68 -8.47
CA GLY A 125 5.08 -1.85 -9.57
C GLY A 125 5.76 -3.22 -9.57
N ASN A 126 6.30 -3.61 -10.72
CA ASN A 126 7.03 -4.87 -10.86
C ASN A 126 8.50 -4.72 -10.45
N ALA A 127 9.09 -5.80 -9.96
CA ALA A 127 10.50 -5.88 -9.64
C ALA A 127 11.38 -6.01 -10.90
N GLY A 128 12.71 -5.94 -10.69
CA GLY A 128 13.70 -6.31 -11.70
C GLY A 128 13.63 -7.81 -12.05
N THR A 129 14.14 -8.17 -13.23
CA THR A 129 13.93 -9.53 -13.76
C THR A 129 14.60 -10.63 -12.96
N VAL A 130 15.73 -10.37 -12.29
CA VAL A 130 16.49 -11.42 -11.57
C VAL A 130 16.18 -11.40 -10.08
N PHE A 131 16.40 -10.29 -9.41
CA PHE A 131 16.16 -10.16 -7.98
C PHE A 131 15.27 -8.97 -7.66
N GLY A 132 14.31 -9.17 -6.77
CA GLY A 132 13.50 -8.12 -6.19
C GLY A 132 12.07 -8.56 -5.91
N SER A 133 11.47 -7.93 -4.94
CA SER A 133 10.06 -8.15 -4.60
C SER A 133 9.14 -7.21 -5.38
N GLY A 134 7.96 -7.66 -5.74
CA GLY A 134 6.92 -6.81 -6.28
C GLY A 134 6.50 -5.73 -5.28
N GLY A 135 6.10 -4.56 -5.75
CA GLY A 135 5.57 -3.50 -4.90
C GLY A 135 4.19 -3.87 -4.32
N ALA A 136 3.88 -3.37 -3.13
CA ALA A 136 2.56 -3.55 -2.56
C ALA A 136 1.50 -2.73 -3.34
N GLY A 137 0.29 -3.26 -3.47
CA GLY A 137 -0.87 -2.51 -3.97
C GLY A 137 -1.30 -1.44 -2.95
N GLY A 138 -1.83 -0.32 -3.45
CA GLY A 138 -2.38 0.74 -2.62
C GLY A 138 -3.70 0.35 -1.96
N ASN A 139 -3.98 0.88 -0.78
CA ASN A 139 -5.26 0.65 -0.12
C ASN A 139 -6.39 1.41 -0.84
N GLY A 140 -7.58 0.85 -0.86
CA GLY A 140 -8.79 1.55 -1.28
C GLY A 140 -9.15 2.67 -0.31
N GLY A 141 -9.67 3.78 -0.84
CA GLY A 141 -10.16 4.91 -0.06
C GLY A 141 -11.46 4.59 0.68
N VAL A 142 -11.71 5.32 1.76
CA VAL A 142 -12.96 5.19 2.53
C VAL A 142 -14.12 5.84 1.78
N GLY A 143 -15.26 5.15 1.71
CA GLY A 143 -16.53 5.68 1.21
C GLY A 143 -17.54 5.83 2.34
N GLN A 144 -18.05 7.02 2.57
CA GLN A 144 -18.98 7.23 3.68
C GLN A 144 -20.40 6.73 3.37
N GLY A 145 -20.93 6.98 2.15
CA GLY A 145 -22.34 6.78 1.81
C GLY A 145 -22.66 5.44 1.14
N PHE A 146 -21.84 4.92 0.26
CA PHE A 146 -22.14 3.71 -0.54
C PHE A 146 -21.02 2.68 -0.46
N ALA A 147 -19.89 2.86 -1.17
CA ALA A 147 -18.87 1.83 -1.23
C ALA A 147 -17.48 2.34 -0.85
N GLY A 148 -16.72 1.51 -0.15
CA GLY A 148 -15.26 1.68 -0.03
C GLY A 148 -14.56 1.33 -1.33
N GLY A 149 -13.43 1.99 -1.61
CA GLY A 149 -12.59 1.73 -2.78
C GLY A 149 -11.99 0.32 -2.76
N ILE A 150 -11.76 -0.25 -3.94
CA ILE A 150 -11.09 -1.55 -4.08
C ILE A 150 -9.58 -1.35 -3.83
N GLY A 151 -8.93 -2.27 -3.12
CA GLY A 151 -7.48 -2.29 -2.98
C GLY A 151 -6.76 -2.63 -4.29
N GLY A 152 -5.61 -2.01 -4.51
CA GLY A 152 -4.77 -2.25 -5.70
C GLY A 152 -4.12 -3.63 -5.69
N ALA A 153 -3.80 -4.15 -6.87
CA ALA A 153 -3.07 -5.41 -7.00
C ALA A 153 -1.59 -5.25 -6.57
N GLY A 154 -1.01 -6.29 -5.99
CA GLY A 154 0.44 -6.37 -5.76
C GLY A 154 1.20 -6.63 -7.06
N GLY A 155 2.42 -6.10 -7.15
CA GLY A 155 3.31 -6.26 -8.30
C GLY A 155 3.97 -7.64 -8.37
N THR A 156 4.49 -7.99 -9.56
CA THR A 156 5.22 -9.24 -9.76
C THR A 156 6.69 -9.12 -9.33
N PRO A 157 7.28 -10.17 -8.72
CA PRO A 157 8.70 -10.20 -8.36
C PRO A 157 9.58 -10.54 -9.56
N GLY A 158 10.92 -10.49 -9.35
CA GLY A 158 11.90 -11.12 -10.24
C GLY A 158 11.89 -12.65 -10.13
N LEU A 159 12.86 -13.30 -10.77
CA LEU A 159 13.06 -14.76 -10.63
C LEU A 159 13.21 -15.17 -9.17
N ILE A 160 13.89 -14.34 -8.37
CA ILE A 160 14.08 -14.54 -6.93
C ILE A 160 13.51 -13.31 -6.20
N GLY A 161 12.45 -13.50 -5.44
CA GLY A 161 11.75 -12.49 -4.69
C GLY A 161 10.27 -12.81 -4.49
N ASN A 162 9.65 -12.13 -3.57
CA ASN A 162 8.25 -12.36 -3.23
C ASN A 162 7.32 -11.48 -4.09
N GLY A 163 6.16 -11.99 -4.46
CA GLY A 163 5.08 -11.18 -5.01
C GLY A 163 4.66 -10.08 -4.03
N GLY A 164 4.30 -8.90 -4.53
CA GLY A 164 3.79 -7.83 -3.68
C GLY A 164 2.43 -8.18 -3.05
N ASN A 165 2.17 -7.71 -1.85
CA ASN A 165 0.85 -7.86 -1.25
C ASN A 165 -0.20 -7.03 -2.00
N GLY A 166 -1.43 -7.52 -2.11
CA GLY A 166 -2.58 -6.71 -2.53
C GLY A 166 -2.93 -5.68 -1.44
N GLY A 167 -3.38 -4.49 -1.85
CA GLY A 167 -3.86 -3.46 -0.93
C GLY A 167 -5.20 -3.84 -0.29
N ASN A 168 -5.46 -3.32 0.90
CA ASN A 168 -6.73 -3.55 1.58
C ASN A 168 -7.87 -2.78 0.90
N GLY A 169 -9.08 -3.30 0.96
CA GLY A 169 -10.28 -2.58 0.57
C GLY A 169 -10.60 -1.46 1.56
N GLY A 170 -11.12 -0.34 1.06
CA GLY A 170 -11.53 0.79 1.88
C GLY A 170 -12.77 0.47 2.72
N ALA A 171 -12.87 1.08 3.89
CA ALA A 171 -14.04 0.96 4.75
C ALA A 171 -15.25 1.70 4.18
N SER A 172 -16.46 1.26 4.52
CA SER A 172 -17.71 1.96 4.25
C SER A 172 -18.77 1.55 5.28
N ALA A 173 -19.74 2.42 5.53
CA ALA A 173 -20.90 2.09 6.35
C ALA A 173 -21.88 1.13 5.66
N VAL A 174 -21.85 1.00 4.33
CA VAL A 174 -22.77 0.19 3.52
C VAL A 174 -22.07 -0.99 2.89
N THR A 175 -21.10 -0.74 2.00
CA THR A 175 -20.40 -1.82 1.28
C THR A 175 -18.89 -1.54 1.31
N GLY A 176 -18.15 -2.30 2.13
CA GLY A 176 -16.68 -2.23 2.12
C GLY A 176 -16.09 -2.62 0.75
N GLY A 177 -14.98 -1.99 0.38
CA GLY A 177 -14.24 -2.31 -0.84
C GLY A 177 -13.63 -3.72 -0.78
N ASN A 178 -13.45 -4.34 -1.93
CA ASN A 178 -12.73 -5.62 -1.99
C ASN A 178 -11.22 -5.39 -1.81
N GLY A 179 -10.53 -6.34 -1.18
CA GLY A 179 -9.07 -6.37 -1.16
C GLY A 179 -8.48 -6.64 -2.55
N GLY A 180 -7.31 -6.08 -2.81
CA GLY A 180 -6.55 -6.31 -4.04
C GLY A 180 -5.93 -7.71 -4.10
N ILE A 181 -5.61 -8.18 -5.30
CA ILE A 181 -4.94 -9.47 -5.48
C ILE A 181 -3.46 -9.37 -5.14
N GLY A 182 -2.87 -10.44 -4.58
CA GLY A 182 -1.43 -10.55 -4.36
C GLY A 182 -0.69 -10.89 -5.65
N GLY A 183 0.55 -10.42 -5.78
CA GLY A 183 1.44 -10.76 -6.90
C GLY A 183 1.88 -12.23 -6.85
N THR A 184 2.02 -12.87 -8.02
CA THR A 184 2.50 -14.26 -8.11
C THR A 184 4.02 -14.35 -8.03
N GLY A 185 4.56 -15.35 -7.32
CA GLY A 185 6.00 -15.68 -7.36
C GLY A 185 6.41 -16.23 -8.74
N VAL A 186 7.70 -16.18 -9.08
CA VAL A 186 8.19 -16.66 -10.39
C VAL A 186 8.97 -17.97 -10.23
N LEU A 187 10.16 -17.95 -9.66
CA LEU A 187 10.99 -19.16 -9.48
C LEU A 187 11.21 -19.47 -8.01
N ILE A 188 11.76 -18.53 -7.25
CA ILE A 188 12.00 -18.65 -5.81
C ILE A 188 11.38 -17.44 -5.11
N GLY A 189 10.43 -17.69 -4.21
CA GLY A 189 9.78 -16.70 -3.39
C GLY A 189 8.29 -16.97 -3.21
N ASN A 190 7.73 -16.36 -2.20
CA ASN A 190 6.32 -16.54 -1.87
C ASN A 190 5.43 -15.73 -2.81
N GLY A 191 4.22 -16.21 -3.03
CA GLY A 191 3.16 -15.37 -3.58
C GLY A 191 2.81 -14.24 -2.58
N GLY A 192 2.39 -13.08 -3.08
CA GLY A 192 1.92 -12.00 -2.23
C GLY A 192 0.57 -12.34 -1.57
N ASN A 193 0.32 -11.81 -0.39
CA ASN A 193 -0.99 -11.96 0.25
C ASN A 193 -2.06 -11.21 -0.53
N GLY A 194 -3.28 -11.74 -0.61
CA GLY A 194 -4.44 -10.94 -1.00
C GLY A 194 -4.73 -9.87 0.06
N GLY A 195 -5.21 -8.69 -0.34
CA GLY A 195 -5.60 -7.64 0.59
C GLY A 195 -6.83 -8.03 1.42
N SER A 196 -6.95 -7.50 2.62
CA SER A 196 -8.17 -7.65 3.42
C SER A 196 -9.34 -6.90 2.77
N GLY A 197 -10.55 -7.43 2.87
CA GLY A 197 -11.75 -6.68 2.48
C GLY A 197 -12.04 -5.56 3.48
N GLY A 198 -12.64 -4.46 3.01
CA GLY A 198 -13.17 -3.42 3.88
C GLY A 198 -14.42 -3.90 4.62
N ILE A 199 -14.78 -3.20 5.72
CA ILE A 199 -15.97 -3.51 6.51
C ILE A 199 -17.23 -3.31 5.67
N GLY A 200 -18.23 -4.12 5.94
CA GLY A 200 -19.45 -4.27 5.16
C GLY A 200 -19.39 -5.58 4.37
N ALA A 201 -19.65 -5.55 3.08
CA ALA A 201 -19.61 -6.73 2.21
C ALA A 201 -18.27 -6.89 1.44
N GLY A 202 -17.20 -6.21 1.85
CA GLY A 202 -15.89 -6.29 1.19
C GLY A 202 -15.31 -7.71 1.26
N LYS A 203 -14.91 -8.24 0.11
CA LYS A 203 -14.27 -9.56 0.02
C LYS A 203 -12.75 -9.43 0.12
N ALA A 204 -12.10 -10.37 0.80
CA ALA A 204 -10.66 -10.45 0.74
C ALA A 204 -10.17 -10.71 -0.69
N GLY A 205 -9.04 -10.12 -1.04
CA GLY A 205 -8.36 -10.35 -2.31
C GLY A 205 -7.78 -11.77 -2.39
N VAL A 206 -7.57 -12.24 -3.60
CA VAL A 206 -6.93 -13.52 -3.85
C VAL A 206 -5.42 -13.39 -3.67
N GLY A 207 -4.80 -14.29 -2.92
CA GLY A 207 -3.34 -14.37 -2.80
C GLY A 207 -2.67 -14.86 -4.08
N GLY A 208 -1.44 -14.45 -4.30
CA GLY A 208 -0.61 -14.93 -5.40
C GLY A 208 -0.10 -16.36 -5.16
N VAL A 209 0.11 -17.09 -6.22
CA VAL A 209 0.76 -18.41 -6.18
C VAL A 209 2.27 -18.23 -5.99
N SER A 210 2.92 -19.15 -5.27
CA SER A 210 4.36 -19.13 -5.02
C SER A 210 5.21 -19.40 -6.27
N GLY A 211 6.51 -19.19 -6.14
CA GLY A 211 7.49 -19.55 -7.17
C GLY A 211 7.56 -21.04 -7.42
N LEU A 212 7.94 -21.40 -8.67
CA LEU A 212 7.93 -22.77 -9.14
C LEU A 212 8.86 -23.71 -8.34
N LEU A 213 9.99 -23.20 -7.86
CA LEU A 213 11.01 -24.02 -7.19
C LEU A 213 10.92 -23.97 -5.67
N LEU A 214 10.67 -22.78 -5.09
CA LEU A 214 10.64 -22.60 -3.65
C LEU A 214 9.74 -21.41 -3.28
N GLY A 215 8.85 -21.60 -2.32
CA GLY A 215 7.99 -20.57 -1.76
C GLY A 215 6.64 -21.12 -1.32
N LEU A 216 5.96 -20.38 -0.49
CA LEU A 216 4.57 -20.63 -0.09
C LEU A 216 3.61 -19.69 -0.81
N ASP A 217 2.40 -20.17 -1.03
CA ASP A 217 1.33 -19.36 -1.59
C ASP A 217 0.97 -18.20 -0.66
N GLY A 218 0.49 -17.12 -1.25
CA GLY A 218 -0.02 -15.98 -0.50
C GLY A 218 -1.32 -16.33 0.24
N PHE A 219 -1.62 -15.57 1.29
CA PHE A 219 -2.87 -15.73 2.03
C PHE A 219 -4.08 -15.57 1.09
N ASN A 220 -5.04 -16.49 1.16
CA ASN A 220 -6.18 -16.62 0.25
C ASN A 220 -5.82 -16.99 -1.21
N ALA A 221 -4.66 -17.58 -1.48
CA ALA A 221 -4.37 -18.11 -2.81
C ALA A 221 -5.31 -19.28 -3.16
N PRO A 222 -5.63 -19.46 -4.45
CA PRO A 222 -6.44 -20.60 -4.88
C PRO A 222 -5.65 -21.90 -4.70
N ALA A 223 -6.36 -22.96 -4.29
CA ALA A 223 -5.75 -24.28 -4.19
C ALA A 223 -5.20 -24.73 -5.55
N SER A 224 -3.93 -25.16 -5.57
CA SER A 224 -3.30 -25.66 -6.80
C SER A 224 -3.77 -27.07 -7.13
N THR A 225 -4.04 -27.32 -8.41
CA THR A 225 -4.35 -28.66 -8.92
C THR A 225 -3.08 -29.43 -9.33
N SER A 226 -1.90 -28.82 -9.28
CA SER A 226 -0.61 -29.46 -9.63
C SER A 226 -0.10 -30.31 -8.47
N PRO A 227 0.10 -31.66 -8.68
CA PRO A 227 0.65 -32.52 -7.63
C PRO A 227 2.04 -32.09 -7.14
N LEU A 228 2.88 -31.57 -8.06
CA LEU A 228 4.23 -31.09 -7.72
C LEU A 228 4.15 -29.87 -6.80
N HIS A 229 3.29 -28.92 -7.12
CA HIS A 229 3.10 -27.74 -6.28
C HIS A 229 2.56 -28.11 -4.90
N THR A 230 1.57 -29.02 -4.84
CA THR A 230 1.04 -29.52 -3.56
C THR A 230 2.13 -30.20 -2.73
N LEU A 231 2.99 -31.00 -3.35
CA LEU A 231 4.13 -31.63 -2.67
C LEU A 231 5.09 -30.56 -2.12
N GLN A 232 5.43 -29.55 -2.91
CA GLN A 232 6.27 -28.43 -2.48
C GLN A 232 5.69 -27.73 -1.24
N GLN A 233 4.40 -27.39 -1.25
CA GLN A 233 3.72 -26.75 -0.12
C GLN A 233 3.79 -27.65 1.13
N ASN A 234 3.53 -28.95 0.99
CA ASN A 234 3.58 -29.89 2.10
C ASN A 234 4.99 -30.03 2.69
N VAL A 235 6.03 -30.10 1.88
CA VAL A 235 7.42 -30.14 2.34
C VAL A 235 7.79 -28.88 3.11
N LEU A 236 7.40 -27.69 2.58
CA LEU A 236 7.67 -26.42 3.26
C LEU A 236 6.90 -26.31 4.58
N ASN A 237 5.68 -26.79 4.66
CA ASN A 237 4.92 -26.83 5.92
C ASN A 237 5.64 -27.69 6.98
N VAL A 238 6.16 -28.87 6.62
CA VAL A 238 6.95 -29.71 7.53
C VAL A 238 8.23 -29.01 8.00
N VAL A 239 8.93 -28.32 7.08
CA VAL A 239 10.13 -27.54 7.42
C VAL A 239 9.78 -26.37 8.37
N ASN A 240 8.63 -25.75 8.18
CA ASN A 240 8.20 -24.61 8.99
C ASN A 240 7.73 -25.00 10.40
N GLU A 241 7.21 -26.21 10.60
CA GLU A 241 6.58 -26.65 11.85
C GLU A 241 7.48 -26.46 13.09
N PRO A 242 8.78 -26.88 13.10
CA PRO A 242 9.67 -26.64 14.23
C PRO A 242 9.87 -25.15 14.55
N PHE A 243 10.01 -24.32 13.53
CA PHE A 243 10.21 -22.88 13.70
C PHE A 243 8.94 -22.21 14.22
N GLN A 244 7.79 -22.60 13.66
CA GLN A 244 6.49 -22.11 14.11
C GLN A 244 6.23 -22.45 15.58
N THR A 245 6.55 -23.69 15.98
CA THR A 245 6.37 -24.18 17.36
C THR A 245 7.31 -23.47 18.34
N LEU A 246 8.57 -23.26 17.97
CA LEU A 246 9.57 -22.67 18.84
C LEU A 246 9.51 -21.14 18.92
N THR A 247 9.13 -20.48 17.83
CA THR A 247 9.25 -19.01 17.69
C THR A 247 7.92 -18.31 17.38
N GLY A 248 6.83 -19.06 17.15
CA GLY A 248 5.55 -18.54 16.70
C GLY A 248 5.58 -18.03 15.25
N ARG A 249 6.67 -18.29 14.51
CA ARG A 249 6.93 -17.70 13.20
C ARG A 249 7.53 -18.74 12.23
N PRO A 250 7.03 -18.89 10.98
CA PRO A 250 7.60 -19.86 10.05
C PRO A 250 9.02 -19.46 9.62
N LEU A 251 9.81 -20.42 9.12
CA LEU A 251 11.09 -20.12 8.48
C LEU A 251 10.87 -19.44 7.12
N ILE A 252 9.98 -20.01 6.31
CA ILE A 252 9.58 -19.52 4.99
C ILE A 252 8.06 -19.48 4.95
N GLY A 253 7.49 -18.33 4.69
CA GLY A 253 6.04 -18.16 4.60
C GLY A 253 5.59 -16.75 4.89
N ASN A 254 4.39 -16.41 4.49
CA ASN A 254 3.84 -15.10 4.75
C ASN A 254 3.20 -15.04 6.16
N GLY A 255 3.17 -13.85 6.74
CA GLY A 255 2.37 -13.57 7.91
C GLY A 255 0.87 -13.62 7.59
N ALA A 256 0.07 -14.06 8.54
CA ALA A 256 -1.38 -14.05 8.41
C ALA A 256 -1.90 -12.60 8.37
N ASN A 257 -2.96 -12.36 7.57
CA ASN A 257 -3.64 -11.08 7.60
C ASN A 257 -4.46 -10.91 8.89
N GLY A 258 -4.54 -9.69 9.38
CA GLY A 258 -5.45 -9.32 10.46
C GLY A 258 -6.91 -9.50 10.03
N THR A 259 -7.76 -9.89 10.97
CA THR A 259 -9.18 -10.11 10.70
C THR A 259 -9.88 -8.77 10.40
N PRO A 260 -10.56 -8.63 9.26
CA PRO A 260 -11.33 -7.41 8.95
C PRO A 260 -12.38 -7.11 10.03
N GLY A 261 -12.56 -5.85 10.34
CA GLY A 261 -13.54 -5.39 11.32
C GLY A 261 -13.12 -5.55 12.79
N THR A 262 -11.89 -5.98 13.06
CA THR A 262 -11.38 -6.13 14.43
C THR A 262 -10.21 -5.20 14.76
N GLY A 263 -9.60 -4.57 13.75
CA GLY A 263 -8.37 -3.82 13.94
C GLY A 263 -7.16 -4.68 14.32
N ALA A 264 -7.23 -6.00 14.07
CA ALA A 264 -6.13 -6.90 14.39
C ALA A 264 -4.93 -6.66 13.47
N ASP A 265 -3.71 -6.73 14.04
CA ASP A 265 -2.48 -6.58 13.29
C ASP A 265 -2.23 -7.76 12.34
N GLY A 266 -1.50 -7.49 11.26
CA GLY A 266 -0.94 -8.52 10.39
C GLY A 266 0.23 -9.23 11.06
N GLY A 267 0.31 -10.55 10.89
CA GLY A 267 1.42 -11.36 11.38
C GLY A 267 2.72 -11.05 10.66
N ALA A 268 3.87 -11.24 11.32
CA ALA A 268 5.17 -11.13 10.66
C ALA A 268 5.39 -12.27 9.66
N GLY A 269 6.04 -11.98 8.54
CA GLY A 269 6.50 -12.97 7.56
C GLY A 269 7.58 -13.89 8.13
N GLY A 270 7.92 -14.96 7.42
CA GLY A 270 8.92 -15.96 7.83
C GLY A 270 10.29 -15.38 8.15
N TRP A 271 11.07 -16.09 8.94
CA TRP A 271 12.41 -15.64 9.32
C TRP A 271 13.32 -15.35 8.12
N LEU A 272 13.34 -16.21 7.11
CA LEU A 272 14.17 -16.02 5.92
C LEU A 272 13.40 -15.29 4.82
N PHE A 273 12.28 -15.86 4.41
CA PHE A 273 11.48 -15.38 3.27
C PHE A 273 10.01 -15.29 3.68
N GLY A 274 9.39 -14.20 3.37
CA GLY A 274 7.96 -14.05 3.52
C GLY A 274 7.51 -12.61 3.64
N ASN A 275 6.35 -12.32 3.14
CA ASN A 275 5.74 -11.02 3.32
C ASN A 275 5.08 -10.92 4.71
N GLY A 276 5.05 -9.74 5.28
CA GLY A 276 4.18 -9.47 6.41
C GLY A 276 2.70 -9.59 6.02
N GLY A 277 1.86 -10.01 6.94
CA GLY A 277 0.41 -9.99 6.77
C GLY A 277 -0.13 -8.57 6.76
N ASN A 278 -1.21 -8.34 6.04
CA ASN A 278 -1.89 -7.04 6.06
C ASN A 278 -2.66 -6.86 7.37
N GLY A 279 -2.72 -5.64 7.90
CA GLY A 279 -3.56 -5.30 9.04
C GLY A 279 -5.05 -5.44 8.71
N GLY A 280 -5.85 -5.82 9.69
CA GLY A 280 -7.31 -5.85 9.58
C GLY A 280 -7.91 -4.44 9.67
N SER A 281 -9.00 -4.18 8.96
CA SER A 281 -9.72 -2.91 9.10
C SER A 281 -10.34 -2.78 10.50
N GLY A 282 -10.48 -1.55 10.99
CA GLY A 282 -11.15 -1.24 12.24
C GLY A 282 -12.67 -1.42 12.15
N ALA A 283 -13.36 -1.64 13.26
CA ALA A 283 -14.81 -1.83 13.31
C ALA A 283 -15.59 -0.55 13.00
N THR A 284 -16.77 -0.67 12.39
CA THR A 284 -17.74 0.43 12.36
C THR A 284 -18.52 0.47 13.68
N GLY A 285 -18.80 1.67 14.17
CA GLY A 285 -19.52 1.83 15.44
C GLY A 285 -19.94 3.26 15.69
N THR A 286 -20.34 3.61 16.93
CA THR A 286 -20.55 4.99 17.37
C THR A 286 -19.31 5.83 17.07
N ASN A 287 -18.13 5.34 17.53
CA ASN A 287 -16.83 5.74 17.05
C ASN A 287 -16.28 4.59 16.21
N GLY A 288 -15.58 4.89 15.12
CA GLY A 288 -14.85 3.92 14.35
C GLY A 288 -13.70 3.33 15.18
N GLY A 289 -13.45 2.03 15.05
CA GLY A 289 -12.26 1.39 15.63
C GLY A 289 -11.04 1.61 14.74
N ASP A 290 -9.85 1.58 15.30
CA ASP A 290 -8.60 1.74 14.55
C ASP A 290 -8.31 0.52 13.67
N GLY A 291 -7.63 0.74 12.56
CA GLY A 291 -7.09 -0.32 11.71
C GLY A 291 -5.83 -0.92 12.34
N GLY A 292 -5.63 -2.23 12.16
CA GLY A 292 -4.44 -2.92 12.65
C GLY A 292 -3.20 -2.60 11.82
N ASP A 293 -2.03 -2.73 12.40
CA ASP A 293 -0.76 -2.54 11.71
C ASP A 293 -0.45 -3.69 10.75
N GLY A 294 0.28 -3.38 9.68
CA GLY A 294 0.84 -4.38 8.79
C GLY A 294 2.03 -5.09 9.42
N GLY A 295 2.11 -6.41 9.25
CA GLY A 295 3.22 -7.23 9.76
C GLY A 295 4.54 -6.93 9.05
N ALA A 296 5.65 -7.14 9.75
CA ALA A 296 6.99 -7.01 9.16
C ALA A 296 7.28 -8.13 8.15
N GLY A 297 8.05 -7.84 7.10
CA GLY A 297 8.56 -8.83 6.15
C GLY A 297 9.64 -9.74 6.75
N GLY A 298 10.04 -10.77 6.00
CA GLY A 298 11.16 -11.66 6.33
C GLY A 298 12.52 -10.97 6.22
N ILE A 299 13.54 -11.55 6.83
CA ILE A 299 14.86 -10.89 6.96
C ILE A 299 15.53 -10.70 5.60
N PHE A 300 15.60 -11.74 4.76
CA PHE A 300 16.27 -11.63 3.46
C PHE A 300 15.37 -11.04 2.38
N PHE A 301 14.22 -11.65 2.17
CA PHE A 301 13.23 -11.20 1.19
C PHE A 301 11.85 -11.15 1.83
N GLY A 302 11.24 -10.00 1.85
CA GLY A 302 9.88 -9.85 2.34
C GLY A 302 9.40 -8.42 2.26
N THR A 303 8.23 -8.23 1.69
CA THR A 303 7.55 -6.94 1.75
C THR A 303 6.85 -6.81 3.10
N GLY A 304 6.80 -5.61 3.66
CA GLY A 304 5.92 -5.32 4.78
C GLY A 304 4.44 -5.47 4.39
N GLY A 305 3.60 -5.86 5.32
CA GLY A 305 2.14 -5.87 5.17
C GLY A 305 1.58 -4.45 5.11
N THR A 306 0.48 -4.24 4.42
CA THR A 306 -0.23 -2.94 4.43
C THR A 306 -0.98 -2.75 5.75
N GLY A 307 -1.04 -1.54 6.28
CA GLY A 307 -1.88 -1.19 7.41
C GLY A 307 -3.37 -1.28 7.07
N GLY A 308 -4.19 -1.64 8.05
CA GLY A 308 -5.65 -1.71 7.95
C GLY A 308 -6.28 -0.32 7.88
N ALA A 309 -7.39 -0.17 7.18
CA ALA A 309 -8.15 1.09 7.21
C ALA A 309 -8.87 1.27 8.56
N GLY A 310 -8.96 2.50 9.03
CA GLY A 310 -9.79 2.86 10.17
C GLY A 310 -11.28 2.63 9.88
N GLY A 311 -12.03 2.28 10.91
CA GLY A 311 -13.47 2.05 10.84
C GLY A 311 -14.30 3.33 10.76
N VAL A 312 -15.51 3.24 10.25
CA VAL A 312 -16.44 4.37 10.15
C VAL A 312 -17.13 4.62 11.49
N GLY A 313 -17.06 5.87 11.96
CA GLY A 313 -17.84 6.38 13.09
C GLY A 313 -19.20 6.89 12.66
N THR A 314 -20.29 6.29 13.11
CA THR A 314 -21.65 6.63 12.67
C THR A 314 -22.18 7.90 13.29
N THR A 315 -21.76 8.25 14.50
CA THR A 315 -22.17 9.46 15.24
C THR A 315 -21.01 10.19 15.89
N GLY A 316 -19.85 9.55 16.03
CA GLY A 316 -18.64 10.07 16.65
C GLY A 316 -17.48 10.26 15.68
N THR A 317 -16.30 9.94 16.14
CA THR A 317 -15.04 10.02 15.35
C THR A 317 -14.87 8.77 14.48
N GLY A 318 -14.19 8.92 13.33
CA GLY A 318 -13.61 7.79 12.60
C GLY A 318 -12.42 7.19 13.38
N GLY A 319 -12.08 5.93 13.13
CA GLY A 319 -10.87 5.30 13.65
C GLY A 319 -9.64 5.63 12.80
N ASP A 320 -8.46 5.53 13.37
CA ASP A 320 -7.20 5.79 12.66
C ASP A 320 -6.82 4.58 11.78
N GLY A 321 -6.07 4.86 10.71
CA GLY A 321 -5.47 3.82 9.88
C GLY A 321 -4.24 3.22 10.55
N GLY A 322 -4.05 1.89 10.43
CA GLY A 322 -2.86 1.21 10.94
C GLY A 322 -1.61 1.53 10.14
N ALA A 323 -0.44 1.42 10.75
CA ALA A 323 0.83 1.61 10.08
C ALA A 323 1.16 0.45 9.12
N GLY A 324 1.93 0.74 8.06
CA GLY A 324 2.50 -0.29 7.18
C GLY A 324 3.69 -0.99 7.83
N GLY A 325 3.82 -2.30 7.60
CA GLY A 325 4.95 -3.10 8.10
C GLY A 325 6.28 -2.76 7.43
N ALA A 326 7.37 -2.91 8.14
CA ALA A 326 8.72 -2.70 7.58
C ALA A 326 9.23 -3.93 6.83
N ALA A 327 10.09 -3.72 5.83
CA ALA A 327 10.98 -4.73 5.28
C ALA A 327 12.36 -4.64 5.95
N PHE A 328 13.18 -5.73 5.90
CA PHE A 328 14.48 -5.71 6.56
C PHE A 328 15.64 -5.51 5.59
N LEU A 329 16.02 -6.53 4.80
CA LEU A 329 17.17 -6.45 3.90
C LEU A 329 16.76 -6.07 2.49
N MET A 330 15.87 -6.85 1.91
CA MET A 330 15.35 -6.67 0.55
C MET A 330 13.82 -6.80 0.54
N GLY A 331 13.13 -5.78 0.07
CA GLY A 331 11.67 -5.75 -0.02
C GLY A 331 11.11 -4.36 0.22
N SER A 332 9.90 -4.15 -0.24
CA SER A 332 9.21 -2.88 -0.08
C SER A 332 8.52 -2.79 1.28
N GLY A 333 8.52 -1.60 1.89
CA GLY A 333 7.66 -1.32 3.02
C GLY A 333 6.18 -1.40 2.64
N GLY A 334 5.33 -1.76 3.59
CA GLY A 334 3.88 -1.76 3.42
C GLY A 334 3.31 -0.34 3.47
N ASN A 335 2.22 -0.10 2.77
CA ASN A 335 1.53 1.19 2.84
C ASN A 335 0.78 1.33 4.18
N GLY A 336 0.68 2.56 4.69
CA GLY A 336 -0.20 2.88 5.80
C GLY A 336 -1.68 2.77 5.41
N GLY A 337 -2.53 2.45 6.37
CA GLY A 337 -3.99 2.41 6.23
C GLY A 337 -4.61 3.81 6.16
N SER A 338 -5.71 3.97 5.46
CA SER A 338 -6.47 5.23 5.47
C SER A 338 -7.26 5.39 6.77
N GLY A 339 -7.39 6.63 7.26
CA GLY A 339 -8.29 6.95 8.35
C GLY A 339 -9.76 6.72 8.00
N GLY A 340 -10.56 6.34 8.97
CA GLY A 340 -12.00 6.12 8.86
C GLY A 340 -12.81 7.41 8.89
N ALA A 341 -13.95 7.45 8.19
CA ALA A 341 -14.85 8.58 8.27
C ALA A 341 -15.55 8.64 9.64
N GLY A 342 -15.78 9.84 10.14
CA GLY A 342 -16.59 10.09 11.35
C GLY A 342 -17.48 11.29 11.17
N LEU A 343 -18.57 11.37 11.94
CA LEU A 343 -19.50 12.50 11.86
C LEU A 343 -18.92 13.76 12.54
N THR A 344 -18.12 13.59 13.58
CA THR A 344 -17.50 14.69 14.35
C THR A 344 -16.08 14.97 13.90
N ALA A 345 -15.27 13.93 13.73
CA ALA A 345 -13.90 14.05 13.20
C ALA A 345 -13.54 12.80 12.37
N GLY A 346 -12.74 12.97 11.35
CA GLY A 346 -12.10 11.88 10.60
C GLY A 346 -10.94 11.30 11.38
N GLY A 347 -10.65 10.01 11.18
CA GLY A 347 -9.45 9.37 11.68
C GLY A 347 -8.22 9.77 10.88
N ASP A 348 -7.07 9.66 11.49
CA ASP A 348 -5.76 9.90 10.87
C ASP A 348 -5.35 8.73 9.96
N GLY A 349 -4.54 9.02 8.94
CA GLY A 349 -3.91 7.99 8.13
C GLY A 349 -2.72 7.38 8.85
N GLY A 350 -2.52 6.06 8.71
CA GLY A 350 -1.38 5.35 9.27
C GLY A 350 -0.07 5.63 8.53
N ASP A 351 1.05 5.48 9.18
CA ASP A 351 2.38 5.68 8.58
C ASP A 351 2.74 4.58 7.59
N GLY A 352 3.54 4.91 6.58
CA GLY A 352 4.13 3.94 5.66
C GLY A 352 5.30 3.20 6.30
N GLY A 353 5.44 1.91 5.99
CA GLY A 353 6.54 1.06 6.47
C GLY A 353 7.87 1.38 5.80
N ASN A 354 8.97 1.15 6.51
CA ASN A 354 10.31 1.35 5.98
C ASN A 354 10.66 0.30 4.91
N ALA A 355 11.41 0.72 3.90
CA ALA A 355 12.00 -0.18 2.91
C ALA A 355 13.10 -1.06 3.52
N GLY A 356 13.46 -2.14 2.81
CA GLY A 356 14.64 -2.93 3.11
C GLY A 356 15.91 -2.11 3.02
N SER A 357 16.89 -2.45 3.86
CA SER A 357 18.12 -1.65 4.01
C SER A 357 18.92 -1.53 2.72
N PHE A 358 18.94 -2.57 1.87
CA PHE A 358 19.65 -2.55 0.59
C PHE A 358 18.71 -2.20 -0.57
N PHE A 359 17.65 -2.97 -0.77
CA PHE A 359 16.76 -2.85 -1.92
C PHE A 359 15.30 -2.84 -1.49
N GLY A 360 14.57 -1.84 -1.88
CA GLY A 360 13.13 -1.78 -1.65
C GLY A 360 12.58 -0.37 -1.72
N ALA A 361 11.35 -0.23 -2.15
CA ALA A 361 10.61 1.02 -2.06
C ALA A 361 10.00 1.16 -0.65
N ALA A 362 10.02 2.35 -0.08
CA ALA A 362 9.28 2.62 1.15
C ALA A 362 7.77 2.63 0.88
N GLY A 363 7.00 2.31 1.90
CA GLY A 363 5.55 2.41 1.87
C GLY A 363 5.06 3.85 1.91
N THR A 364 3.94 4.12 1.27
CA THR A 364 3.27 5.43 1.36
C THR A 364 2.50 5.54 2.67
N GLY A 365 2.41 6.75 3.23
CA GLY A 365 1.48 7.03 4.32
C GLY A 365 0.03 6.92 3.86
N GLY A 366 -0.86 6.57 4.75
CA GLY A 366 -2.30 6.52 4.52
C GLY A 366 -2.92 7.92 4.49
N ALA A 367 -4.03 8.09 3.78
CA ALA A 367 -4.79 9.34 3.79
C ALA A 367 -5.58 9.47 5.09
N GLY A 368 -5.63 10.68 5.66
CA GLY A 368 -6.60 11.03 6.68
C GLY A 368 -8.00 11.19 6.10
N ALA A 369 -9.04 10.92 6.87
CA ALA A 369 -10.41 11.03 6.39
C ALA A 369 -10.88 12.50 6.34
N SER A 370 -11.65 12.81 5.30
CA SER A 370 -12.28 14.13 5.09
C SER A 370 -13.66 14.16 5.72
N THR A 371 -13.81 14.91 6.81
CA THR A 371 -15.08 15.06 7.56
C THR A 371 -15.18 16.47 8.15
N LYS A 372 -16.07 16.71 9.12
CA LYS A 372 -16.23 18.01 9.76
C LYS A 372 -14.92 18.55 10.36
N ALA A 373 -14.15 17.66 11.06
CA ALA A 373 -12.75 17.92 11.39
C ALA A 373 -11.94 16.84 10.65
N GLY A 374 -11.14 17.24 9.67
CA GLY A 374 -10.37 16.29 8.84
C GLY A 374 -9.26 15.61 9.65
N GLY A 375 -8.99 14.34 9.37
CA GLY A 375 -7.86 13.62 9.92
C GLY A 375 -6.54 14.02 9.24
N THR A 376 -5.41 13.82 9.91
CA THR A 376 -4.07 14.04 9.33
C THR A 376 -3.66 12.87 8.42
N GLY A 377 -2.82 13.13 7.42
CA GLY A 377 -2.21 12.06 6.63
C GLY A 377 -1.03 11.44 7.39
N GLY A 378 -0.83 10.13 7.24
CA GLY A 378 0.33 9.43 7.79
C GLY A 378 1.64 9.83 7.10
N THR A 379 2.77 9.62 7.75
CA THR A 379 4.10 9.86 7.15
C THR A 379 4.46 8.75 6.19
N GLY A 380 5.29 9.06 5.17
CA GLY A 380 5.90 8.03 4.32
C GLY A 380 7.02 7.30 5.06
N GLY A 381 7.26 6.04 4.71
CA GLY A 381 8.36 5.24 5.28
C GLY A 381 9.73 5.71 4.79
N ASN A 382 10.78 5.31 5.50
CA ASN A 382 12.17 5.59 5.10
C ASN A 382 12.60 4.66 3.94
N GLY A 383 13.31 5.23 2.97
CA GLY A 383 13.93 4.47 1.88
C GLY A 383 15.17 3.70 2.34
N GLY A 384 15.51 2.64 1.62
CA GLY A 384 16.78 1.93 1.75
C GLY A 384 17.94 2.67 1.09
N LEU A 385 19.11 2.01 1.01
CA LEU A 385 20.34 2.60 0.47
C LEU A 385 20.19 3.14 -0.95
N PHE A 386 19.42 2.44 -1.81
CA PHE A 386 19.23 2.76 -3.24
C PHE A 386 17.80 3.16 -3.60
N ALA A 387 16.96 3.52 -2.59
CA ALA A 387 15.55 3.87 -2.81
C ALA A 387 15.19 5.19 -2.11
N ASN A 388 14.19 5.86 -2.68
CA ASN A 388 13.59 7.03 -2.06
C ASN A 388 12.71 6.63 -0.88
N GLY A 389 12.49 7.55 0.04
CA GLY A 389 11.44 7.43 1.05
C GLY A 389 10.06 7.37 0.41
N GLY A 390 9.07 6.95 1.15
CA GLY A 390 7.69 6.91 0.69
C GLY A 390 6.99 8.26 0.79
N ALA A 391 6.02 8.49 -0.08
CA ALA A 391 5.15 9.67 0.01
C ALA A 391 4.36 9.66 1.32
N GLY A 392 4.24 10.81 1.97
CA GLY A 392 3.32 10.99 3.10
C GLY A 392 1.86 10.93 2.64
N GLY A 393 0.92 10.62 3.51
CA GLY A 393 -0.51 10.63 3.27
C GLY A 393 -1.09 12.04 3.08
N SER A 394 -2.20 12.16 2.34
CA SER A 394 -2.97 13.41 2.30
C SER A 394 -3.71 13.61 3.63
N GLY A 395 -3.72 14.85 4.14
CA GLY A 395 -4.67 15.22 5.20
C GLY A 395 -6.09 15.29 4.64
N GLY A 396 -7.08 14.95 5.46
CA GLY A 396 -8.49 15.10 5.14
C GLY A 396 -8.94 16.55 5.14
N LEU A 397 -9.94 16.88 4.34
CA LEU A 397 -10.57 18.20 4.36
C LEU A 397 -11.45 18.34 5.62
N GLY A 398 -11.31 19.45 6.35
CA GLY A 398 -12.21 19.85 7.42
C GLY A 398 -13.31 20.77 6.91
N GLY A 399 -14.53 20.67 7.50
CA GLY A 399 -15.66 21.57 7.16
C GLY A 399 -15.46 23.00 7.63
N ASP A 400 -14.61 23.22 8.63
CA ASP A 400 -14.17 24.55 9.05
C ASP A 400 -12.96 24.94 8.21
N ALA A 401 -13.17 25.81 7.21
CA ALA A 401 -12.14 26.29 6.31
C ALA A 401 -10.95 26.87 7.08
N GLY A 402 -9.83 26.21 7.07
CA GLY A 402 -8.62 26.82 7.59
C GLY A 402 -7.36 26.03 7.69
N THR A 403 -7.36 24.72 7.77
CA THR A 403 -6.09 24.00 7.95
C THR A 403 -5.96 22.80 7.04
N CYS A 404 -5.53 23.05 5.83
CA CYS A 404 -4.96 22.00 4.98
C CYS A 404 -3.52 21.73 5.47
N LEU A 405 -3.38 20.88 6.47
CA LEU A 405 -2.05 20.44 6.91
C LEU A 405 -1.52 19.38 5.95
N PHE A 406 -0.80 19.83 4.93
CA PHE A 406 -0.01 18.96 4.07
C PHE A 406 1.28 18.59 4.83
N TYR A 407 1.29 17.45 5.47
CA TYR A 407 2.55 16.90 5.97
C TYR A 407 3.18 16.01 4.89
N THR A 408 4.14 16.59 4.16
CA THR A 408 5.16 15.81 3.47
C THR A 408 6.34 15.70 4.42
N SER A 409 6.62 14.52 4.96
CA SER A 409 7.92 14.29 5.56
C SER A 409 8.90 14.02 4.41
N PRO A 410 9.85 14.92 4.13
CA PRO A 410 10.86 14.65 3.13
C PRO A 410 11.72 13.46 3.57
N SER A 411 12.09 12.61 2.62
CA SER A 411 13.10 11.57 2.83
C SER A 411 14.34 12.16 3.51
N PRO A 412 15.07 11.42 4.34
CA PRO A 412 16.33 11.87 4.89
C PRO A 412 17.35 12.33 3.85
N ARG A 413 17.19 11.93 2.58
CA ARG A 413 18.01 12.37 1.44
C ARG A 413 17.61 13.72 0.85
N ASP A 414 16.42 14.22 1.14
CA ASP A 414 15.94 15.51 0.64
C ASP A 414 16.37 16.69 1.55
N ARG A 415 17.15 16.40 2.59
CA ARG A 415 17.70 17.36 3.54
C ARG A 415 19.19 17.71 3.28
N GLY A 416 19.67 17.48 2.06
CA GLY A 416 21.00 17.86 1.61
C GLY A 416 21.01 19.15 0.81
#